data_865d0d864681df0ef06fe7c53829cfb8
#
_entry.id   865d0d864681df0ef06fe7c53829cfb8
#
_cell.length_a   1.000
_cell.length_b   1.000
_cell.length_c   1.000
_cell.angle_alpha   90.00
_cell.angle_beta   90.00
_cell.angle_gamma   90.00
#
_symmetry.space_group_name_H-M   'P 1'
#
loop_
_entity.id
_entity.type
_entity.pdbx_description
1 polymer ?
#
loop_
_entity_poly.entity_id
_entity_poly.type
_entity_poly.pdbx_seq_one_letter_code
_entity_poly.pdbx_strand_id
1 'polypeptide(L)'
;MKKFFLISLSIFAVFSITFAVLITRDGQLVTPVGTGTVTLNAGTFEAFPLPQYAAKHLTEGYKSYFVEVEPGIKVHVLEVGTGFPVFMQHGNPTSGFLYRKIAKELPKDRLRLIMPTMVGLGFSSKVPASQHTVANHMRWINGVLTQLKLTELVYSGQDWGGPVGMGALALSPDLIKGAVLLNTGFGAPTRDINLSIPHAVVKNPLLGELLLEGLFPIFDGMHRLQGDPDQFPADVADLYGRPV
;
A
#
# COMPACT_ATOMS: atom_id res chain seq x y z
N MET A 1 -32.69 4.69 -42.16
CA MET A 1 -32.83 3.81 -40.98
C MET A 1 -31.78 2.67 -40.93
N LYS A 2 -31.63 1.81 -41.94
CA LYS A 2 -30.64 0.69 -41.88
C LYS A 2 -29.19 1.11 -41.64
N LYS A 3 -28.71 2.18 -42.27
CA LYS A 3 -27.32 2.69 -42.04
C LYS A 3 -27.11 3.21 -40.64
N PHE A 4 -28.08 3.88 -40.04
CA PHE A 4 -28.02 4.40 -38.69
C PHE A 4 -27.98 3.24 -37.65
N PHE A 5 -28.76 2.21 -37.87
CA PHE A 5 -28.80 1.00 -37.04
C PHE A 5 -27.49 0.22 -37.12
N LEU A 6 -26.87 0.09 -38.28
CA LEU A 6 -25.57 -0.56 -38.44
C LEU A 6 -24.43 0.21 -37.75
N ILE A 7 -24.43 1.54 -37.85
CA ILE A 7 -23.44 2.39 -37.17
C ILE A 7 -23.61 2.27 -35.67
N SER A 8 -24.83 2.32 -35.14
CA SER A 8 -25.11 2.16 -33.70
C SER A 8 -24.67 0.78 -33.18
N LEU A 9 -24.95 -0.29 -33.96
CA LEU A 9 -24.54 -1.66 -33.61
C LEU A 9 -23.00 -1.81 -33.60
N SER A 10 -22.32 -1.19 -34.58
CA SER A 10 -20.86 -1.20 -34.64
C SER A 10 -20.20 -0.44 -33.46
N ILE A 11 -20.76 0.71 -33.12
CA ILE A 11 -20.28 1.49 -31.94
C ILE A 11 -20.50 0.69 -30.66
N PHE A 12 -21.64 0.06 -30.48
CA PHE A 12 -21.93 -0.78 -29.33
C PHE A 12 -21.01 -2.01 -29.26
N ALA A 13 -20.73 -2.67 -30.38
CA ALA A 13 -19.83 -3.80 -30.44
C ALA A 13 -18.38 -3.40 -30.12
N VAL A 14 -17.90 -2.28 -30.67
CA VAL A 14 -16.56 -1.74 -30.36
C VAL A 14 -16.48 -1.38 -28.89
N PHE A 15 -17.49 -0.71 -28.34
CA PHE A 15 -17.53 -0.36 -26.92
C PHE A 15 -17.53 -1.60 -26.02
N SER A 16 -18.33 -2.62 -26.37
CA SER A 16 -18.39 -3.88 -25.62
C SER A 16 -17.08 -4.67 -25.68
N ILE A 17 -16.40 -4.70 -26.84
CA ILE A 17 -15.11 -5.37 -27.00
C ILE A 17 -14.02 -4.60 -26.22
N THR A 18 -13.98 -3.29 -26.35
CA THR A 18 -13.01 -2.45 -25.60
C THR A 18 -13.23 -2.60 -24.10
N PHE A 19 -14.47 -2.59 -23.64
CA PHE A 19 -14.85 -2.79 -22.26
C PHE A 19 -14.47 -4.19 -21.75
N ALA A 20 -14.73 -5.25 -22.55
CA ALA A 20 -14.32 -6.61 -22.20
C ALA A 20 -12.80 -6.76 -22.11
N VAL A 21 -12.04 -6.12 -23.01
CA VAL A 21 -10.57 -6.14 -22.99
C VAL A 21 -10.02 -5.40 -21.74
N LEU A 22 -10.62 -4.28 -21.36
CA LEU A 22 -10.22 -3.53 -20.15
C LEU A 22 -10.47 -4.35 -18.88
N ILE A 23 -11.59 -5.07 -18.79
CA ILE A 23 -11.98 -5.84 -17.60
C ILE A 23 -11.17 -7.14 -17.47
N THR A 24 -10.74 -7.74 -18.59
CA THR A 24 -9.99 -9.00 -18.57
C THR A 24 -8.48 -8.81 -18.51
N ARG A 25 -8.01 -7.56 -18.51
CA ARG A 25 -6.58 -7.26 -18.50
C ARG A 25 -6.06 -7.32 -17.07
N ASP A 26 -5.49 -8.47 -16.69
CA ASP A 26 -4.62 -8.54 -15.51
C ASP A 26 -3.43 -7.59 -15.75
N GLY A 27 -3.18 -6.68 -14.83
CA GLY A 27 -2.12 -5.68 -14.96
C GLY A 27 -0.75 -6.32 -15.17
N GLN A 28 0.23 -5.54 -15.57
CA GLN A 28 1.61 -6.00 -15.70
C GLN A 28 2.42 -5.63 -14.46
N LEU A 29 3.47 -6.40 -14.19
CA LEU A 29 4.46 -6.02 -13.18
C LEU A 29 5.13 -4.70 -13.59
N VAL A 30 5.02 -3.70 -12.72
CA VAL A 30 5.76 -2.44 -12.83
C VAL A 30 6.71 -2.35 -11.63
N THR A 31 8.01 -2.41 -11.92
CA THR A 31 9.06 -2.30 -10.90
C THR A 31 9.57 -0.87 -10.84
N PRO A 32 9.47 -0.20 -9.69
CA PRO A 32 10.01 1.13 -9.53
C PRO A 32 11.55 1.12 -9.58
N VAL A 33 12.12 2.23 -10.06
CA VAL A 33 13.57 2.41 -10.14
C VAL A 33 13.98 3.54 -9.21
N GLY A 34 14.94 3.25 -8.36
CA GLY A 34 15.60 4.24 -7.51
C GLY A 34 16.87 4.79 -8.11
N THR A 35 17.56 5.63 -7.37
CA THR A 35 18.83 6.23 -7.76
C THR A 35 19.79 6.29 -6.57
N GLY A 36 20.94 5.65 -6.72
CA GLY A 36 21.94 5.56 -5.65
C GLY A 36 21.63 4.47 -4.63
N THR A 37 22.27 4.54 -3.48
CA THR A 37 22.20 3.49 -2.46
C THR A 37 22.04 4.06 -1.05
N VAL A 38 21.38 3.29 -0.19
CA VAL A 38 21.30 3.51 1.26
C VAL A 38 21.97 2.33 1.95
N THR A 39 22.98 2.61 2.77
CA THR A 39 23.64 1.58 3.59
C THR A 39 23.02 1.57 4.99
N LEU A 40 22.57 0.38 5.40
CA LEU A 40 22.03 0.06 6.72
C LEU A 40 22.87 -1.05 7.36
N ASN A 41 22.65 -1.36 8.63
CA ASN A 41 23.31 -2.49 9.29
C ASN A 41 23.03 -3.83 8.61
N ALA A 42 21.88 -3.96 7.97
CA ALA A 42 21.47 -5.17 7.24
C ALA A 42 22.18 -5.35 5.90
N GLY A 43 22.66 -4.28 5.29
CA GLY A 43 23.27 -4.27 3.95
C GLY A 43 23.02 -2.98 3.20
N THR A 44 23.24 -3.01 1.89
CA THR A 44 23.05 -1.88 0.98
C THR A 44 21.78 -2.10 0.17
N PHE A 45 20.94 -1.08 0.11
CA PHE A 45 19.65 -1.07 -0.57
C PHE A 45 19.61 0.05 -1.61
N GLU A 46 18.79 -0.11 -2.65
CA GLU A 46 18.55 0.91 -3.66
C GLU A 46 17.83 2.10 -3.06
N ALA A 47 18.40 3.29 -3.14
CA ALA A 47 17.79 4.51 -2.63
C ALA A 47 16.66 4.98 -3.56
N PHE A 48 15.63 5.57 -2.96
CA PHE A 48 14.54 6.22 -3.69
C PHE A 48 14.38 7.66 -3.20
N PRO A 49 15.02 8.63 -3.87
CA PRO A 49 14.80 10.04 -3.56
C PRO A 49 13.35 10.41 -3.75
N LEU A 50 12.68 10.78 -2.65
CA LEU A 50 11.27 11.12 -2.69
C LEU A 50 11.02 12.36 -3.55
N PRO A 51 9.97 12.36 -4.39
CA PRO A 51 9.53 13.57 -5.06
C PRO A 51 9.14 14.64 -4.03
N GLN A 52 9.32 15.92 -4.39
CA GLN A 52 9.13 17.05 -3.48
C GLN A 52 7.74 17.06 -2.84
N TYR A 53 6.70 16.68 -3.58
CA TYR A 53 5.34 16.67 -3.05
C TYR A 53 5.15 15.65 -1.92
N ALA A 54 5.96 14.59 -1.88
CA ALA A 54 5.95 13.58 -0.81
C ALA A 54 6.93 13.95 0.32
N ALA A 55 8.15 14.37 -0.04
CA ALA A 55 9.19 14.72 0.93
C ALA A 55 8.77 15.82 1.90
N LYS A 56 8.00 16.81 1.44
CA LYS A 56 7.52 17.94 2.28
C LYS A 56 6.69 17.52 3.50
N HIS A 57 6.15 16.30 3.50
CA HIS A 57 5.34 15.75 4.61
C HIS A 57 6.16 15.05 5.68
N LEU A 58 7.47 14.95 5.49
CA LEU A 58 8.39 14.29 6.40
C LEU A 58 9.30 15.30 7.09
N THR A 59 9.74 14.98 8.29
CA THR A 59 10.82 15.70 8.98
C THR A 59 12.18 15.24 8.45
N GLU A 60 13.25 15.91 8.82
CA GLU A 60 14.60 15.50 8.45
C GLU A 60 14.98 14.10 9.01
N GLY A 61 15.98 13.48 8.40
CA GLY A 61 16.55 12.21 8.83
C GLY A 61 15.88 10.94 8.29
N TYR A 62 14.83 11.08 7.49
CA TYR A 62 14.23 9.91 6.81
C TYR A 62 15.15 9.34 5.74
N LYS A 63 15.25 8.01 5.73
CA LYS A 63 15.75 7.22 4.64
C LYS A 63 14.57 6.68 3.84
N SER A 64 14.67 6.72 2.52
CA SER A 64 13.70 6.20 1.58
C SER A 64 14.41 5.27 0.62
N TYR A 65 14.01 4.00 0.58
CA TYR A 65 14.70 2.96 -0.18
C TYR A 65 13.78 1.81 -0.54
N PHE A 66 14.24 0.95 -1.44
CA PHE A 66 13.55 -0.27 -1.82
C PHE A 66 14.20 -1.50 -1.19
N VAL A 67 13.34 -2.43 -0.76
CA VAL A 67 13.71 -3.80 -0.42
C VAL A 67 13.15 -4.70 -1.50
N GLU A 68 14.01 -5.34 -2.29
CA GLU A 68 13.58 -6.32 -3.29
C GLU A 68 13.28 -7.65 -2.56
N VAL A 69 12.01 -8.00 -2.51
CA VAL A 69 11.51 -9.18 -1.76
C VAL A 69 11.37 -10.42 -2.64
N GLU A 70 11.21 -10.22 -3.95
CA GLU A 70 11.23 -11.23 -5.01
C GLU A 70 11.78 -10.57 -6.28
N PRO A 71 12.24 -11.33 -7.30
CA PRO A 71 12.75 -10.75 -8.53
C PRO A 71 11.77 -9.75 -9.16
N GLY A 72 12.16 -8.48 -9.23
CA GLY A 72 11.34 -7.39 -9.76
C GLY A 72 10.25 -6.87 -8.83
N ILE A 73 10.03 -7.47 -7.65
CA ILE A 73 9.06 -6.99 -6.67
C ILE A 73 9.78 -6.26 -5.55
N LYS A 74 9.65 -4.94 -5.55
CA LYS A 74 10.28 -4.03 -4.59
C LYS A 74 9.24 -3.42 -3.66
N VAL A 75 9.51 -3.47 -2.37
CA VAL A 75 8.76 -2.80 -1.31
C VAL A 75 9.46 -1.51 -0.98
N HIS A 76 8.77 -0.38 -1.11
CA HIS A 76 9.26 0.92 -0.67
C HIS A 76 9.20 1.00 0.85
N VAL A 77 10.27 1.46 1.46
CA VAL A 77 10.39 1.62 2.91
C VAL A 77 10.80 3.04 3.25
N LEU A 78 10.05 3.66 4.15
CA LEU A 78 10.46 4.85 4.87
C LEU A 78 11.05 4.42 6.21
N GLU A 79 12.20 4.96 6.56
CA GLU A 79 12.86 4.64 7.83
C GLU A 79 13.41 5.91 8.48
N VAL A 80 13.23 6.05 9.80
CA VAL A 80 13.80 7.15 10.56
C VAL A 80 14.18 6.68 11.99
N GLY A 81 15.24 7.24 12.51
CA GLY A 81 15.75 6.90 13.85
C GLY A 81 16.72 5.71 13.86
N THR A 82 17.27 5.39 15.04
CA THR A 82 18.40 4.45 15.18
C THR A 82 18.26 3.44 16.31
N GLY A 83 17.28 3.50 17.16
CA GLY A 83 17.16 2.65 18.34
C GLY A 83 16.48 1.29 18.09
N PHE A 84 15.61 0.89 19.01
CA PHE A 84 14.87 -0.36 18.96
C PHE A 84 13.90 -0.38 17.76
N PRO A 85 13.82 -1.47 16.97
CA PRO A 85 12.98 -1.53 15.79
C PRO A 85 11.48 -1.48 16.13
N VAL A 86 10.77 -0.55 15.50
CA VAL A 86 9.30 -0.49 15.46
C VAL A 86 8.88 -0.63 14.01
N PHE A 87 8.25 -1.75 13.67
CA PHE A 87 7.78 -2.04 12.34
C PHE A 87 6.31 -1.63 12.21
N MET A 88 6.04 -0.64 11.36
CA MET A 88 4.74 0.06 11.31
C MET A 88 4.06 -0.19 9.96
N GLN A 89 3.12 -1.14 9.93
CA GLN A 89 2.43 -1.58 8.73
C GLN A 89 1.07 -0.90 8.56
N HIS A 90 0.94 -0.13 7.50
CA HIS A 90 -0.32 0.50 7.09
C HIS A 90 -1.30 -0.50 6.45
N GLY A 91 -2.51 -0.03 6.19
CA GLY A 91 -3.55 -0.74 5.47
C GLY A 91 -3.89 -0.15 4.10
N ASN A 92 -4.96 -0.66 3.50
CA ASN A 92 -5.44 -0.23 2.20
C ASN A 92 -6.39 0.99 2.34
N PRO A 93 -6.30 2.01 1.49
CA PRO A 93 -5.44 2.18 0.33
C PRO A 93 -4.22 3.09 0.60
N THR A 94 -3.72 3.17 1.81
CA THR A 94 -2.68 4.11 2.23
C THR A 94 -1.25 3.61 1.91
N SER A 95 -0.25 4.19 2.56
CA SER A 95 1.17 3.83 2.41
C SER A 95 1.92 4.04 3.73
N GLY A 96 3.21 3.76 3.77
CA GLY A 96 4.05 4.02 4.94
C GLY A 96 3.96 5.45 5.49
N PHE A 97 3.57 6.41 4.67
CA PHE A 97 3.31 7.79 5.08
C PHE A 97 2.15 7.94 6.08
N LEU A 98 1.32 6.93 6.26
CA LEU A 98 0.25 6.94 7.27
C LEU A 98 0.79 7.31 8.65
N TYR A 99 1.94 6.78 8.98
CA TYR A 99 2.56 6.92 10.29
C TYR A 99 3.37 8.21 10.47
N ARG A 100 3.48 9.09 9.46
CA ARG A 100 4.33 10.29 9.46
C ARG A 100 4.09 11.21 10.67
N LYS A 101 2.81 11.40 11.07
CA LYS A 101 2.46 12.23 12.24
C LYS A 101 2.90 11.58 13.55
N ILE A 102 2.65 10.28 13.71
CA ILE A 102 3.08 9.50 14.88
C ILE A 102 4.60 9.45 14.93
N ALA A 103 5.25 9.15 13.82
CA ALA A 103 6.70 9.09 13.74
C ALA A 103 7.37 10.43 14.08
N LYS A 104 6.72 11.56 13.81
CA LYS A 104 7.21 12.87 14.18
C LYS A 104 7.38 13.02 15.71
N GLU A 105 6.47 12.46 16.48
CA GLU A 105 6.42 12.61 17.94
C GLU A 105 7.25 11.55 18.70
N LEU A 106 7.62 10.44 18.03
CA LEU A 106 8.37 9.38 18.69
C LEU A 106 9.87 9.70 18.80
N PRO A 107 10.56 9.24 19.88
CA PRO A 107 11.99 9.50 20.11
C PRO A 107 12.86 8.71 19.13
N LYS A 108 13.49 9.40 18.18
CA LYS A 108 14.27 8.82 17.08
C LYS A 108 15.69 8.38 17.48
N ASP A 109 16.16 8.82 18.61
CA ASP A 109 17.39 8.37 19.25
C ASP A 109 17.25 7.01 19.95
N ARG A 110 16.02 6.64 20.32
CA ARG A 110 15.69 5.39 21.02
C ARG A 110 14.94 4.37 20.15
N LEU A 111 14.28 4.82 19.12
CA LEU A 111 13.45 3.99 18.24
C LEU A 111 13.90 4.12 16.79
N ARG A 112 13.96 2.98 16.10
CA ARG A 112 14.14 2.86 14.67
C ARG A 112 12.77 2.55 14.06
N LEU A 113 12.12 3.52 13.43
CA LEU A 113 10.79 3.43 12.87
C LEU A 113 10.89 2.97 11.41
N ILE A 114 10.33 1.82 11.10
CA ILE A 114 10.38 1.17 9.78
C ILE A 114 8.96 1.10 9.25
N MET A 115 8.67 1.82 8.18
CA MET A 115 7.33 2.00 7.61
C MET A 115 7.32 1.52 6.17
N PRO A 116 7.17 0.20 5.94
CA PRO A 116 7.06 -0.33 4.58
C PRO A 116 5.72 0.04 3.95
N THR A 117 5.70 0.13 2.64
CA THR A 117 4.49 0.29 1.83
C THR A 117 4.15 -1.02 1.16
N MET A 118 2.92 -1.52 1.30
CA MET A 118 2.49 -2.76 0.66
C MET A 118 2.65 -2.71 -0.87
N VAL A 119 3.00 -3.83 -1.48
CA VAL A 119 3.01 -4.01 -2.95
C VAL A 119 1.64 -3.61 -3.52
N GLY A 120 1.64 -2.93 -4.64
CA GLY A 120 0.43 -2.36 -5.26
C GLY A 120 0.12 -0.94 -4.81
N LEU A 121 0.69 -0.45 -3.70
CA LEU A 121 0.40 0.86 -3.13
C LEU A 121 1.63 1.77 -3.12
N GLY A 122 1.38 3.07 -3.04
CA GLY A 122 2.42 4.09 -2.96
C GLY A 122 3.55 3.86 -3.99
N PHE A 123 4.79 3.96 -3.56
CA PHE A 123 5.98 3.80 -4.42
C PHE A 123 6.46 2.35 -4.55
N SER A 124 5.79 1.36 -3.96
CA SER A 124 6.12 -0.06 -4.14
C SER A 124 5.76 -0.56 -5.55
N SER A 125 6.32 -1.69 -5.97
CA SER A 125 5.98 -2.35 -7.23
C SER A 125 4.47 -2.52 -7.39
N LYS A 126 3.98 -2.40 -8.62
CA LYS A 126 2.63 -2.77 -9.01
C LYS A 126 2.68 -4.16 -9.62
N VAL A 127 1.77 -5.01 -9.21
CA VAL A 127 1.68 -6.40 -9.69
C VAL A 127 0.31 -6.64 -10.30
N PRO A 128 0.15 -7.67 -11.15
CA PRO A 128 -1.15 -8.09 -11.64
C PRO A 128 -2.19 -8.27 -10.54
N ALA A 129 -3.45 -7.94 -10.82
CA ALA A 129 -4.54 -8.01 -9.85
C ALA A 129 -4.68 -9.41 -9.23
N SER A 130 -4.43 -10.47 -10.02
CA SER A 130 -4.43 -11.87 -9.58
C SER A 130 -3.39 -12.17 -8.49
N GLN A 131 -2.34 -11.36 -8.36
CA GLN A 131 -1.31 -11.53 -7.33
C GLN A 131 -1.66 -10.87 -6.00
N HIS A 132 -2.67 -10.02 -5.94
CA HIS A 132 -3.11 -9.36 -4.71
C HIS A 132 -3.87 -10.32 -3.78
N THR A 133 -3.17 -11.28 -3.23
CA THR A 133 -3.69 -12.20 -2.20
C THR A 133 -3.09 -11.90 -0.84
N VAL A 134 -3.83 -12.20 0.23
CA VAL A 134 -3.33 -12.04 1.59
C VAL A 134 -2.03 -12.81 1.80
N ALA A 135 -1.94 -14.03 1.26
CA ALA A 135 -0.75 -14.87 1.35
C ALA A 135 0.48 -14.23 0.68
N ASN A 136 0.31 -13.63 -0.50
CA ASN A 136 1.40 -12.93 -1.17
C ASN A 136 1.86 -11.70 -0.38
N HIS A 137 0.92 -10.89 0.11
CA HIS A 137 1.26 -9.74 0.94
C HIS A 137 1.99 -10.14 2.23
N MET A 138 1.57 -11.22 2.90
CA MET A 138 2.28 -11.79 4.05
C MET A 138 3.71 -12.18 3.69
N ARG A 139 3.90 -12.88 2.55
CA ARG A 139 5.20 -13.32 2.06
C ARG A 139 6.12 -12.12 1.74
N TRP A 140 5.62 -11.10 1.06
CA TRP A 140 6.39 -9.90 0.73
C TRP A 140 6.80 -9.12 1.98
N ILE A 141 5.91 -8.96 2.96
CA ILE A 141 6.26 -8.31 4.22
C ILE A 141 7.25 -9.14 5.04
N ASN A 142 7.13 -10.47 5.05
CA ASN A 142 8.13 -11.35 5.64
C ASN A 142 9.50 -11.20 4.93
N GLY A 143 9.50 -11.04 3.61
CA GLY A 143 10.69 -10.71 2.83
C GLY A 143 11.38 -9.44 3.31
N VAL A 144 10.62 -8.38 3.62
CA VAL A 144 11.18 -7.13 4.20
C VAL A 144 11.82 -7.39 5.54
N LEU A 145 11.15 -8.11 6.45
CA LEU A 145 11.68 -8.46 7.78
C LEU A 145 13.02 -9.20 7.67
N THR A 146 13.07 -10.18 6.76
CA THR A 146 14.24 -11.02 6.51
C THR A 146 15.40 -10.23 5.91
N GLN A 147 15.15 -9.43 4.87
CA GLN A 147 16.19 -8.63 4.20
C GLN A 147 16.76 -7.54 5.11
N LEU A 148 15.94 -6.97 5.99
CA LEU A 148 16.39 -6.01 7.00
C LEU A 148 17.07 -6.69 8.20
N LYS A 149 17.14 -8.04 8.23
CA LYS A 149 17.77 -8.85 9.27
C LYS A 149 17.29 -8.48 10.67
N LEU A 150 15.99 -8.25 10.81
CA LEU A 150 15.41 -7.91 12.10
C LEU A 150 15.41 -9.17 13.00
N THR A 151 15.89 -9.03 14.22
CA THR A 151 15.95 -10.10 15.24
C THR A 151 14.93 -9.90 16.35
N GLU A 152 14.46 -8.68 16.52
CA GLU A 152 13.41 -8.31 17.46
C GLU A 152 12.72 -7.03 16.99
N LEU A 153 11.47 -6.84 17.34
CA LEU A 153 10.71 -5.63 17.03
C LEU A 153 9.46 -5.47 17.90
N VAL A 154 8.98 -4.23 18.00
CA VAL A 154 7.57 -3.93 18.28
C VAL A 154 6.85 -3.76 16.97
N TYR A 155 5.72 -4.41 16.85
CA TYR A 155 4.86 -4.31 15.66
C TYR A 155 3.75 -3.28 15.86
N SER A 156 3.49 -2.45 14.85
CA SER A 156 2.30 -1.60 14.80
C SER A 156 1.54 -1.86 13.50
N GLY A 157 0.28 -2.28 13.58
CA GLY A 157 -0.55 -2.60 12.42
C GLY A 157 -1.87 -1.85 12.43
N GLN A 158 -2.26 -1.31 11.28
CA GLN A 158 -3.52 -0.62 11.07
C GLN A 158 -4.24 -1.21 9.86
N ASP A 159 -5.58 -1.42 9.95
CA ASP A 159 -6.40 -1.95 8.87
C ASP A 159 -5.83 -3.28 8.33
N TRP A 160 -5.59 -3.44 7.02
CA TRP A 160 -4.93 -4.62 6.44
C TRP A 160 -3.51 -4.87 6.96
N GLY A 161 -2.87 -3.88 7.59
CA GLY A 161 -1.62 -4.10 8.32
C GLY A 161 -1.75 -5.15 9.42
N GLY A 162 -2.92 -5.25 10.09
CA GLY A 162 -3.15 -6.29 11.08
C GLY A 162 -2.98 -7.71 10.52
N PRO A 163 -3.86 -8.19 9.63
CA PRO A 163 -3.79 -9.55 9.13
C PRO A 163 -2.52 -9.82 8.30
N VAL A 164 -2.08 -8.88 7.47
CA VAL A 164 -0.89 -9.06 6.64
C VAL A 164 0.38 -9.13 7.48
N GLY A 165 0.59 -8.16 8.37
CA GLY A 165 1.81 -8.09 9.13
C GLY A 165 1.89 -9.14 10.24
N MET A 166 0.78 -9.39 10.95
CA MET A 166 0.74 -10.47 11.94
C MET A 166 0.91 -11.84 11.29
N GLY A 167 0.34 -12.04 10.09
CA GLY A 167 0.55 -13.25 9.31
C GLY A 167 2.00 -13.42 8.85
N ALA A 168 2.66 -12.34 8.43
CA ALA A 168 4.09 -12.37 8.10
C ALA A 168 4.94 -12.71 9.33
N LEU A 169 4.63 -12.15 10.49
CA LEU A 169 5.34 -12.38 11.74
C LEU A 169 5.05 -13.77 12.35
N ALA A 170 3.93 -14.39 12.03
CA ALA A 170 3.64 -15.76 12.46
C ALA A 170 4.67 -16.78 11.92
N LEU A 171 5.38 -16.44 10.83
CA LEU A 171 6.49 -17.25 10.32
C LEU A 171 7.77 -17.13 11.16
N SER A 172 7.86 -16.10 12.03
CA SER A 172 9.01 -15.83 12.89
C SER A 172 8.52 -15.17 14.20
N PRO A 173 7.78 -15.93 15.04
CA PRO A 173 7.09 -15.36 16.22
C PRO A 173 8.04 -14.78 17.27
N ASP A 174 9.26 -15.28 17.35
CA ASP A 174 10.28 -14.82 18.30
C ASP A 174 10.72 -13.35 18.07
N LEU A 175 10.47 -12.82 16.88
CA LEU A 175 10.74 -11.42 16.57
C LEU A 175 9.89 -10.45 17.40
N ILE A 176 8.67 -10.84 17.78
CA ILE A 176 7.68 -9.92 18.35
C ILE A 176 7.93 -9.74 19.84
N LYS A 177 8.28 -8.53 20.26
CA LYS A 177 8.39 -8.13 21.68
C LYS A 177 7.14 -7.40 22.19
N GLY A 178 6.31 -6.93 21.28
CA GLY A 178 5.03 -6.28 21.55
C GLY A 178 4.27 -5.93 20.28
N ALA A 179 2.99 -5.68 20.39
CA ALA A 179 2.15 -5.28 19.26
C ALA A 179 1.18 -4.18 19.64
N VAL A 180 1.02 -3.20 18.75
CA VAL A 180 0.00 -2.14 18.81
C VAL A 180 -0.89 -2.28 17.58
N LEU A 181 -2.14 -2.62 17.78
CA LEU A 181 -3.09 -2.86 16.71
C LEU A 181 -4.16 -1.76 16.72
N LEU A 182 -4.34 -1.11 15.57
CA LEU A 182 -5.19 0.06 15.41
C LEU A 182 -6.27 -0.22 14.36
N ASN A 183 -7.54 -0.20 14.76
CA ASN A 183 -8.68 -0.41 13.87
C ASN A 183 -8.50 -1.60 12.91
N THR A 184 -8.15 -2.76 13.47
CA THR A 184 -7.82 -3.96 12.71
C THR A 184 -8.19 -5.24 13.48
N GLY A 185 -8.12 -6.37 12.78
CA GLY A 185 -8.20 -7.72 13.33
C GLY A 185 -7.21 -8.63 12.63
N PHE A 186 -6.87 -9.76 13.22
CA PHE A 186 -5.96 -10.75 12.65
C PHE A 186 -6.51 -12.18 12.72
N GLY A 187 -7.71 -12.36 13.24
CA GLY A 187 -8.45 -13.62 13.21
C GLY A 187 -9.40 -13.71 12.02
N ALA A 188 -9.73 -14.93 11.62
CA ALA A 188 -10.82 -15.12 10.66
C ALA A 188 -12.13 -14.59 11.24
N PRO A 189 -12.98 -13.94 10.43
CA PRO A 189 -14.30 -13.50 10.88
C PRO A 189 -15.10 -14.70 11.39
N THR A 190 -15.62 -14.60 12.61
CA THR A 190 -16.45 -15.63 13.23
C THR A 190 -17.94 -15.51 12.87
N ARG A 191 -18.29 -14.49 12.11
CA ARG A 191 -19.66 -14.19 11.65
C ARG A 191 -19.64 -13.82 10.19
N ASP A 192 -20.72 -14.06 9.48
CA ASP A 192 -20.91 -13.53 8.13
C ASP A 192 -20.84 -12.01 8.17
N ILE A 193 -19.90 -11.46 7.40
CA ILE A 193 -19.74 -10.03 7.27
C ILE A 193 -20.71 -9.53 6.21
N ASN A 194 -21.74 -8.82 6.64
CA ASN A 194 -22.56 -8.04 5.71
C ASN A 194 -21.72 -6.86 5.20
N LEU A 195 -21.26 -6.97 3.96
CA LEU A 195 -20.55 -5.88 3.31
C LEU A 195 -21.48 -4.68 3.16
N SER A 196 -21.01 -3.49 3.49
CA SER A 196 -21.73 -2.27 3.15
C SER A 196 -21.87 -2.14 1.63
N ILE A 197 -22.89 -1.41 1.17
CA ILE A 197 -23.16 -1.22 -0.27
C ILE A 197 -21.88 -0.77 -1.04
N PRO A 198 -21.10 0.21 -0.56
CA PRO A 198 -19.85 0.59 -1.22
C PRO A 198 -18.86 -0.58 -1.39
N HIS A 199 -18.68 -1.40 -0.35
CA HIS A 199 -17.80 -2.57 -0.43
C HIS A 199 -18.31 -3.63 -1.42
N ALA A 200 -19.63 -3.85 -1.46
CA ALA A 200 -20.22 -4.78 -2.41
C ALA A 200 -20.06 -4.31 -3.86
N VAL A 201 -20.18 -3.01 -4.10
CA VAL A 201 -19.98 -2.39 -5.42
C VAL A 201 -18.51 -2.49 -5.85
N VAL A 202 -17.58 -2.14 -4.98
CA VAL A 202 -16.13 -2.22 -5.25
C VAL A 202 -15.68 -3.67 -5.49
N LYS A 203 -16.28 -4.63 -4.82
CA LYS A 203 -16.00 -6.07 -5.00
C LYS A 203 -16.57 -6.65 -6.30
N ASN A 204 -17.47 -5.93 -6.96
CA ASN A 204 -18.02 -6.36 -8.25
C ASN A 204 -16.95 -6.21 -9.34
N PRO A 205 -16.58 -7.27 -10.09
CA PRO A 205 -15.47 -7.21 -11.04
C PRO A 205 -15.72 -6.25 -12.21
N LEU A 206 -16.98 -5.93 -12.52
CA LEU A 206 -17.32 -4.98 -13.59
C LEU A 206 -17.40 -3.53 -13.10
N LEU A 207 -17.97 -3.32 -11.91
CA LEU A 207 -18.25 -1.99 -11.40
C LEU A 207 -17.09 -1.44 -10.57
N GLY A 208 -16.34 -2.32 -9.87
CA GLY A 208 -15.27 -1.90 -8.99
C GLY A 208 -14.15 -1.19 -9.73
N GLU A 209 -13.64 -1.80 -10.80
CA GLU A 209 -12.57 -1.23 -11.62
C GLU A 209 -13.01 0.07 -12.30
N LEU A 210 -14.18 0.06 -12.95
CA LEU A 210 -14.74 1.26 -13.58
C LEU A 210 -14.93 2.42 -12.62
N LEU A 211 -15.38 2.14 -11.40
CA LEU A 211 -15.64 3.18 -10.41
C LEU A 211 -14.36 3.68 -9.76
N LEU A 212 -13.43 2.81 -9.42
CA LEU A 212 -12.21 3.19 -8.70
C LEU A 212 -11.14 3.79 -9.62
N GLU A 213 -11.02 3.31 -10.84
CA GLU A 213 -10.01 3.79 -11.79
C GLU A 213 -10.54 4.90 -12.70
N GLY A 214 -11.83 4.88 -13.02
CA GLY A 214 -12.39 5.77 -14.03
C GLY A 214 -13.23 6.93 -13.52
N LEU A 215 -14.14 6.70 -12.57
CA LEU A 215 -15.16 7.68 -12.21
C LEU A 215 -14.97 8.32 -10.84
N PHE A 216 -14.35 7.61 -9.90
CA PHE A 216 -14.17 8.10 -8.53
C PHE A 216 -12.76 7.78 -8.03
N PRO A 217 -11.76 8.60 -8.36
CA PRO A 217 -10.46 8.49 -7.74
C PRO A 217 -10.63 8.50 -6.23
N ILE A 218 -10.32 7.38 -5.58
CA ILE A 218 -10.66 7.15 -4.17
C ILE A 218 -10.13 8.26 -3.27
N PHE A 219 -8.97 8.81 -3.61
CA PHE A 219 -8.32 9.84 -2.80
C PHE A 219 -8.94 11.22 -2.98
N ASP A 220 -9.52 11.55 -4.14
CA ASP A 220 -10.17 12.84 -4.38
C ASP A 220 -11.45 13.00 -3.54
N GLY A 221 -12.10 11.88 -3.23
CA GLY A 221 -13.30 11.85 -2.36
C GLY A 221 -12.99 11.69 -0.88
N MET A 222 -11.82 11.21 -0.51
CA MET A 222 -11.51 10.83 0.88
C MET A 222 -11.62 11.98 1.87
N HIS A 223 -11.27 13.21 1.49
CA HIS A 223 -11.40 14.38 2.36
C HIS A 223 -12.84 14.62 2.83
N ARG A 224 -13.84 14.22 2.02
CA ARG A 224 -15.27 14.35 2.34
C ARG A 224 -15.80 13.24 3.24
N LEU A 225 -15.06 12.13 3.31
CA LEU A 225 -15.42 10.96 4.13
C LEU A 225 -14.77 10.98 5.51
N GLN A 226 -13.85 11.92 5.74
CA GLN A 226 -13.19 12.11 7.03
C GLN A 226 -14.12 12.84 8.01
N GLY A 227 -14.03 12.51 9.28
CA GLY A 227 -14.76 13.22 10.33
C GLY A 227 -14.32 14.68 10.50
N ASP A 228 -13.08 14.97 10.15
CA ASP A 228 -12.50 16.32 10.09
C ASP A 228 -11.75 16.50 8.77
N PRO A 229 -12.37 17.16 7.77
CA PRO A 229 -11.77 17.36 6.45
C PRO A 229 -10.43 18.10 6.47
N ASP A 230 -10.19 18.96 7.46
CA ASP A 230 -8.95 19.74 7.58
C ASP A 230 -7.74 18.85 7.93
N GLN A 231 -7.99 17.64 8.47
CA GLN A 231 -6.93 16.67 8.75
C GLN A 231 -6.47 15.88 7.52
N PHE A 232 -7.22 15.98 6.41
CA PHE A 232 -6.90 15.32 5.14
C PHE A 232 -6.99 16.33 3.97
N PRO A 233 -6.15 17.37 3.93
CA PRO A 233 -6.15 18.35 2.85
C PRO A 233 -5.71 17.73 1.51
N ALA A 234 -5.95 18.45 0.41
CA ALA A 234 -5.70 17.95 -0.95
C ALA A 234 -4.25 17.49 -1.18
N ASP A 235 -3.27 18.13 -0.58
CA ASP A 235 -1.86 17.75 -0.71
C ASP A 235 -1.52 16.44 0.03
N VAL A 236 -2.32 16.06 1.02
CA VAL A 236 -2.26 14.72 1.65
C VAL A 236 -2.95 13.69 0.76
N ALA A 237 -4.05 14.04 0.08
CA ALA A 237 -4.67 13.18 -0.92
C ALA A 237 -3.68 12.87 -2.05
N ASP A 238 -2.98 13.88 -2.56
CA ASP A 238 -1.90 13.76 -3.55
C ASP A 238 -0.79 12.79 -3.11
N LEU A 239 -0.44 12.80 -1.83
CA LEU A 239 0.59 11.92 -1.26
C LEU A 239 0.27 10.43 -1.47
N TYR A 240 -1.00 10.07 -1.39
CA TYR A 240 -1.45 8.69 -1.57
C TYR A 240 -1.87 8.37 -3.01
N GLY A 241 -2.47 9.33 -3.71
CA GLY A 241 -3.05 9.13 -5.03
C GLY A 241 -2.04 9.19 -6.18
N ARG A 242 -1.03 10.06 -6.12
CA ARG A 242 -0.08 10.23 -7.24
C ARG A 242 0.84 9.04 -7.52
N PRO A 243 1.26 8.23 -6.53
CA PRO A 243 2.12 7.09 -6.79
C PRO A 243 1.40 5.85 -7.33
N VAL A 244 0.09 5.90 -7.49
CA VAL A 244 -0.73 4.74 -7.90
C VAL A 244 -0.78 4.60 -9.41
#